data_d8de76a4561ea19d48b04e7b3ed79533
#
_entry.id   d8de76a4561ea19d48b04e7b3ed79533
#
_cell.length_a   1.000
_cell.length_b   1.000
_cell.length_c   1.000
_cell.angle_alpha   90.00
_cell.angle_beta   90.00
_cell.angle_gamma   90.00
#
_symmetry.space_group_name_H-M   'P 1'
#
loop_
_entity.id
_entity.type
_entity.pdbx_description
1 polymer ?
#
loop_
_entity_poly.entity_id
_entity_poly.type
_entity_poly.pdbx_seq_one_letter_code
_entity_poly.pdbx_strand_id
1 'polypeptide(L)'
;IRTGLGLNAKINNNSVFDRKNYFYADLPQGYQISQYKNPIVGEGKVLLDMPYGSKEIGIERLHLEQDAGKSIHDMDPSNTYVDLNRSGIALMEIVSKPDLRSPEEVNAYIKKLRTIMRYLGTCDGNMQEGSLRADVNVSVRQVGDKKFGTRCEIKNVNSIKFMQMAIEYEANRQVELLDEGKKIEQETRLFDTKKNETRSMRSKEDAHDYRYFPDPDLLPLKIEQKLIDDLKKSLPELPDN
;
A
#
# COMPACT_ATOMS: atom_id res chain seq x y z
N ILE A 1 -6.24 15.17 1.30
CA ILE A 1 -7.66 15.46 0.97
C ILE A 1 -7.89 15.37 -0.54
N ARG A 2 -7.16 16.12 -1.40
CA ARG A 2 -7.33 16.07 -2.87
C ARG A 2 -7.30 14.64 -3.43
N THR A 3 -6.31 13.85 -3.01
CA THR A 3 -6.23 12.44 -3.41
C THR A 3 -7.46 11.64 -3.00
N GLY A 4 -7.93 11.81 -1.75
CA GLY A 4 -9.14 11.14 -1.28
C GLY A 4 -10.38 11.53 -2.09
N LEU A 5 -10.54 12.81 -2.43
CA LEU A 5 -11.62 13.28 -3.29
C LEU A 5 -11.54 12.67 -4.70
N GLY A 6 -10.33 12.56 -5.28
CA GLY A 6 -10.11 11.92 -6.57
C GLY A 6 -10.35 10.39 -6.55
N LEU A 7 -10.30 9.77 -5.38
CA LEU A 7 -10.66 8.36 -5.16
C LEU A 7 -12.14 8.16 -4.79
N ASN A 8 -12.98 9.19 -4.96
CA ASN A 8 -14.37 9.17 -4.53
C ASN A 8 -14.55 8.71 -3.08
N ALA A 9 -13.61 9.09 -2.23
CA ALA A 9 -13.56 8.64 -0.85
C ALA A 9 -14.12 9.69 0.12
N LYS A 10 -14.60 9.19 1.25
CA LYS A 10 -15.07 10.04 2.35
C LYS A 10 -13.89 10.72 3.04
N ILE A 11 -13.91 12.04 3.14
CA ILE A 11 -12.96 12.77 3.96
C ILE A 11 -13.47 12.83 5.40
N ASN A 12 -12.65 12.47 6.35
CA ASN A 12 -12.99 12.50 7.77
C ASN A 12 -12.68 13.87 8.35
N ASN A 13 -13.67 14.51 8.97
CA ASN A 13 -13.51 15.83 9.58
C ASN A 13 -12.63 15.83 10.84
N ASN A 14 -12.44 14.65 11.45
CA ASN A 14 -11.54 14.47 12.58
C ASN A 14 -10.57 13.34 12.26
N SER A 15 -9.30 13.60 12.44
CA SER A 15 -8.22 12.65 12.18
C SER A 15 -7.21 12.71 13.31
N VAL A 16 -6.54 11.59 13.59
CA VAL A 16 -5.57 11.48 14.67
C VAL A 16 -4.30 10.87 14.13
N PHE A 17 -3.16 11.47 14.49
CA PHE A 17 -1.85 10.89 14.26
C PHE A 17 -1.47 10.00 15.44
N ASP A 18 -1.02 8.80 15.12
CA ASP A 18 -0.59 7.79 16.07
C ASP A 18 0.91 7.51 15.90
N ARG A 19 1.55 7.04 16.96
CA ARG A 19 2.89 6.44 16.89
C ARG A 19 2.78 4.96 16.60
N LYS A 20 3.40 4.53 15.50
CA LYS A 20 3.63 3.13 15.13
C LYS A 20 5.03 2.75 15.58
N ASN A 21 5.15 1.95 16.65
CA ASN A 21 6.43 1.70 17.27
C ASN A 21 7.12 0.47 16.67
N TYR A 22 8.30 0.67 16.13
CA TYR A 22 9.20 -0.38 15.66
C TYR A 22 10.61 0.17 15.50
N PHE A 23 11.61 -0.72 15.53
CA PHE A 23 13.01 -0.34 15.56
C PHE A 23 13.73 -0.80 14.30
N TYR A 24 14.23 0.15 13.52
CA TYR A 24 15.10 -0.07 12.37
C TYR A 24 16.16 1.03 12.34
N ALA A 25 17.33 0.73 11.76
CA ALA A 25 18.43 1.69 11.65
C ALA A 25 18.04 2.93 10.85
N ASP A 26 17.15 2.78 9.85
CA ASP A 26 16.63 3.85 9.02
C ASP A 26 15.40 4.57 9.62
N LEU A 27 15.01 4.19 10.83
CA LEU A 27 14.01 4.88 11.64
C LEU A 27 14.56 5.19 13.03
N PRO A 28 15.53 6.12 13.17
CA PRO A 28 16.31 6.30 14.40
C PRO A 28 15.48 6.75 15.60
N GLN A 29 14.32 7.38 15.41
CA GLN A 29 13.43 7.76 16.51
C GLN A 29 12.68 6.57 17.14
N GLY A 30 12.70 5.38 16.52
CA GLY A 30 12.08 4.17 17.05
C GLY A 30 10.55 4.10 16.89
N TYR A 31 9.95 5.06 16.21
CA TYR A 31 8.55 5.06 15.84
C TYR A 31 8.32 5.82 14.53
N GLN A 32 7.23 5.52 13.86
CA GLN A 32 6.74 6.22 12.68
C GLN A 32 5.44 6.95 13.04
N ILE A 33 5.34 8.26 12.75
CA ILE A 33 4.05 8.94 12.78
C ILE A 33 3.20 8.36 11.67
N SER A 34 2.00 7.91 12.00
CA SER A 34 1.05 7.29 11.09
C SER A 34 -0.38 7.61 11.53
N GLN A 35 -1.38 6.94 10.97
CA GLN A 35 -2.77 7.05 11.39
C GLN A 35 -3.37 5.64 11.44
N TYR A 36 -4.00 5.27 12.53
CA TYR A 36 -4.54 3.93 12.72
C TYR A 36 -6.07 3.91 12.65
N LYS A 37 -6.75 4.31 13.75
CA LYS A 37 -8.21 4.24 13.83
C LYS A 37 -8.92 5.40 13.17
N ASN A 38 -8.28 6.55 13.08
CA ASN A 38 -8.87 7.80 12.60
C ASN A 38 -8.06 8.37 11.41
N PRO A 39 -8.04 7.67 10.26
CA PRO A 39 -7.33 8.16 9.09
C PRO A 39 -8.02 9.40 8.51
N ILE A 40 -7.27 10.21 7.78
CA ILE A 40 -7.79 11.42 7.15
C ILE A 40 -8.83 11.11 6.05
N VAL A 41 -8.68 9.97 5.37
CA VAL A 41 -9.57 9.52 4.30
C VAL A 41 -10.09 8.13 4.63
N GLY A 42 -11.39 7.98 4.62
CA GLY A 42 -12.09 6.71 4.80
C GLY A 42 -12.33 5.97 3.49
N GLU A 43 -13.43 5.24 3.44
CA GLU A 43 -13.77 4.40 2.30
C GLU A 43 -14.01 5.23 1.02
N GLY A 44 -13.60 4.64 -0.09
CA GLY A 44 -13.78 5.19 -1.42
C GLY A 44 -13.80 4.09 -2.46
N LYS A 45 -13.66 4.48 -3.74
CA LYS A 45 -13.68 3.54 -4.86
C LYS A 45 -13.01 4.09 -6.10
N VAL A 46 -12.48 3.18 -6.90
CA VAL A 46 -11.90 3.44 -8.21
C VAL A 46 -12.57 2.53 -9.25
N LEU A 47 -12.97 3.09 -10.38
CA LEU A 47 -13.49 2.32 -11.51
C LEU A 47 -12.32 1.96 -12.43
N LEU A 48 -12.23 0.69 -12.79
CA LEU A 48 -11.30 0.19 -13.80
C LEU A 48 -12.06 -0.10 -15.09
N ASP A 49 -11.50 0.35 -16.21
CA ASP A 49 -11.97 0.02 -17.54
C ASP A 49 -11.24 -1.26 -17.99
N MET A 50 -11.96 -2.37 -17.96
CA MET A 50 -11.44 -3.68 -18.33
C MET A 50 -12.06 -4.12 -19.66
N PRO A 51 -11.42 -5.01 -20.44
CA PRO A 51 -11.98 -5.49 -21.71
C PRO A 51 -13.35 -6.14 -21.57
N TYR A 52 -13.70 -6.61 -20.37
CA TYR A 52 -14.98 -7.25 -20.06
C TYR A 52 -16.00 -6.30 -19.41
N GLY A 53 -15.71 -5.01 -19.33
CA GLY A 53 -16.56 -3.97 -18.75
C GLY A 53 -15.92 -3.28 -17.55
N SER A 54 -16.63 -2.34 -16.97
CA SER A 54 -16.15 -1.60 -15.80
C SER A 54 -16.13 -2.47 -14.54
N LYS A 55 -15.07 -2.37 -13.76
CA LYS A 55 -14.93 -3.03 -12.46
C LYS A 55 -14.63 -2.01 -11.37
N GLU A 56 -15.42 -2.05 -10.32
CA GLU A 56 -15.20 -1.22 -9.13
C GLU A 56 -14.21 -1.91 -8.17
N ILE A 57 -13.21 -1.15 -7.72
CA ILE A 57 -12.27 -1.55 -6.67
C ILE A 57 -12.47 -0.62 -5.48
N GLY A 58 -12.82 -1.18 -4.34
CA GLY A 58 -12.98 -0.44 -3.10
C GLY A 58 -11.65 0.03 -2.55
N ILE A 59 -11.66 1.24 -2.02
CA ILE A 59 -10.58 1.78 -1.18
C ILE A 59 -11.03 1.65 0.27
N GLU A 60 -10.22 1.03 1.10
CA GLU A 60 -10.49 0.91 2.53
C GLU A 60 -10.25 2.23 3.24
N ARG A 61 -9.10 2.85 2.95
CA ARG A 61 -8.68 4.13 3.50
C ARG A 61 -7.47 4.69 2.76
N LEU A 62 -7.21 5.97 2.99
CA LEU A 62 -5.91 6.59 2.77
C LEU A 62 -5.49 7.25 4.08
N HIS A 63 -4.30 6.96 4.55
CA HIS A 63 -3.75 7.62 5.73
C HIS A 63 -2.40 8.27 5.44
N LEU A 64 -2.03 9.21 6.31
CA LEU A 64 -0.74 9.90 6.24
C LEU A 64 0.24 9.27 7.21
N GLU A 65 1.48 9.16 6.79
CA GLU A 65 2.58 8.72 7.63
C GLU A 65 3.88 9.42 7.25
N GLN A 66 4.90 9.26 8.08
CA GLN A 66 6.27 9.65 7.76
C GLN A 66 6.93 8.58 6.91
N ASP A 67 7.67 8.97 5.86
CA ASP A 67 8.57 8.02 5.21
C ASP A 67 9.77 7.72 6.13
N ALA A 68 10.25 6.49 6.09
CA ALA A 68 11.49 6.09 6.74
C ALA A 68 12.70 6.46 5.87
N GLY A 69 13.89 6.35 6.43
CA GLY A 69 15.12 6.36 5.66
C GLY A 69 15.27 5.08 4.84
N LYS A 70 16.45 4.86 4.33
CA LYS A 70 16.79 3.67 3.53
C LYS A 70 18.04 3.01 4.09
N SER A 71 17.96 1.72 4.39
CA SER A 71 19.11 0.88 4.69
C SER A 71 19.69 0.32 3.39
N ILE A 72 21.00 0.46 3.19
CA ILE A 72 21.75 0.04 2.01
C ILE A 72 22.73 -1.05 2.45
N HIS A 73 22.53 -2.28 1.95
CA HIS A 73 23.29 -3.46 2.37
C HIS A 73 24.22 -4.01 1.28
N ASP A 74 24.15 -3.49 0.06
CA ASP A 74 24.84 -4.01 -1.12
C ASP A 74 26.15 -3.28 -1.45
N MET A 75 26.49 -2.22 -0.71
CA MET A 75 27.71 -1.46 -0.91
C MET A 75 28.93 -2.08 -0.22
N ASP A 76 28.72 -2.75 0.89
CA ASP A 76 29.79 -3.35 1.71
C ASP A 76 29.22 -4.56 2.47
N PRO A 77 29.84 -5.75 2.39
CA PRO A 77 29.35 -6.94 3.08
C PRO A 77 29.44 -6.86 4.60
N SER A 78 30.27 -5.96 5.16
CA SER A 78 30.50 -5.83 6.60
C SER A 78 29.75 -4.66 7.22
N ASN A 79 29.22 -3.74 6.42
CA ASN A 79 28.58 -2.52 6.92
C ASN A 79 27.22 -2.29 6.24
N THR A 80 26.29 -1.75 7.01
CA THR A 80 25.03 -1.21 6.51
C THR A 80 25.12 0.31 6.50
N TYR A 81 24.87 0.91 5.36
CA TYR A 81 24.78 2.36 5.23
C TYR A 81 23.33 2.80 5.39
N VAL A 82 23.13 3.95 6.03
CA VAL A 82 21.80 4.51 6.27
C VAL A 82 21.69 5.84 5.54
N ASP A 83 20.73 5.93 4.64
CA ASP A 83 20.36 7.18 3.95
C ASP A 83 19.07 7.72 4.57
N LEU A 84 19.16 8.89 5.21
CA LEU A 84 18.04 9.55 5.88
C LEU A 84 17.40 10.68 5.04
N ASN A 85 17.78 10.85 3.77
CA ASN A 85 17.27 11.95 2.94
C ASN A 85 15.74 11.97 2.78
N ARG A 86 15.08 10.81 2.87
CA ARG A 86 13.62 10.68 2.80
C ARG A 86 12.95 10.61 4.17
N SER A 87 13.72 10.49 5.24
CA SER A 87 13.17 10.36 6.59
C SER A 87 12.30 11.57 6.96
N GLY A 88 11.08 11.31 7.40
CA GLY A 88 10.13 12.35 7.78
C GLY A 88 9.38 13.03 6.64
N ILE A 89 9.65 12.68 5.38
CA ILE A 89 8.82 13.18 4.25
C ILE A 89 7.42 12.58 4.38
N ALA A 90 6.40 13.42 4.09
CA ALA A 90 5.01 12.98 4.13
C ALA A 90 4.75 11.89 3.08
N LEU A 91 4.23 10.75 3.53
CA LEU A 91 3.86 9.60 2.73
C LEU A 91 2.36 9.37 2.83
N MET A 92 1.70 9.08 1.72
CA MET A 92 0.31 8.63 1.68
C MET A 92 0.28 7.11 1.47
N GLU A 93 -0.37 6.37 2.36
CA GLU A 93 -0.67 4.96 2.14
C GLU A 93 -2.13 4.80 1.72
N ILE A 94 -2.36 4.25 0.53
CA ILE A 94 -3.68 3.93 0.00
C ILE A 94 -3.88 2.42 0.16
N VAL A 95 -4.87 2.01 0.91
CA VAL A 95 -5.19 0.60 1.15
C VAL A 95 -6.44 0.24 0.36
N SER A 96 -6.33 -0.71 -0.57
CA SER A 96 -7.48 -1.24 -1.30
C SER A 96 -8.23 -2.30 -0.51
N LYS A 97 -9.53 -2.43 -0.78
CA LYS A 97 -10.27 -3.65 -0.41
C LYS A 97 -9.78 -4.84 -1.26
N PRO A 98 -9.97 -6.08 -0.80
CA PRO A 98 -9.48 -7.26 -1.52
C PRO A 98 -10.40 -7.63 -2.71
N ASP A 99 -10.60 -6.71 -3.65
CA ASP A 99 -11.51 -6.84 -4.79
C ASP A 99 -10.80 -7.25 -6.08
N LEU A 100 -9.49 -7.09 -6.16
CA LEU A 100 -8.66 -7.47 -7.31
C LEU A 100 -8.62 -9.00 -7.44
N ARG A 101 -8.70 -9.51 -8.68
CA ARG A 101 -8.79 -10.95 -8.97
C ARG A 101 -7.78 -11.45 -9.99
N SER A 102 -7.03 -10.55 -10.64
CA SER A 102 -6.02 -10.95 -11.62
C SER A 102 -4.85 -9.97 -11.68
N PRO A 103 -3.70 -10.39 -12.24
CA PRO A 103 -2.57 -9.50 -12.52
C PRO A 103 -2.92 -8.34 -13.44
N GLU A 104 -3.83 -8.53 -14.40
CA GLU A 104 -4.31 -7.49 -15.33
C GLU A 104 -5.09 -6.40 -14.60
N GLU A 105 -5.94 -6.80 -13.67
CA GLU A 105 -6.68 -5.87 -12.81
C GLU A 105 -5.72 -5.04 -11.94
N VAL A 106 -4.68 -5.65 -11.40
CA VAL A 106 -3.63 -4.92 -10.65
C VAL A 106 -2.90 -3.92 -11.53
N ASN A 107 -2.56 -4.30 -12.76
CA ASN A 107 -1.97 -3.39 -13.74
C ASN A 107 -2.87 -2.19 -14.00
N ALA A 108 -4.15 -2.43 -14.30
CA ALA A 108 -5.14 -1.37 -14.53
C ALA A 108 -5.29 -0.47 -13.29
N TYR A 109 -5.38 -1.07 -12.10
CA TYR A 109 -5.53 -0.36 -10.83
C TYR A 109 -4.35 0.56 -10.52
N ILE A 110 -3.13 0.07 -10.61
CA ILE A 110 -1.93 0.89 -10.33
C ILE A 110 -1.77 2.01 -11.37
N LYS A 111 -2.04 1.74 -12.65
CA LYS A 111 -2.03 2.78 -13.70
C LYS A 111 -3.09 3.85 -13.42
N LYS A 112 -4.30 3.46 -13.02
CA LYS A 112 -5.38 4.38 -12.69
C LYS A 112 -5.01 5.26 -11.50
N LEU A 113 -4.53 4.68 -10.39
CA LEU A 113 -4.07 5.43 -9.22
C LEU A 113 -2.96 6.43 -9.59
N ARG A 114 -1.96 5.95 -10.33
CA ARG A 114 -0.86 6.81 -10.80
C ARG A 114 -1.38 8.00 -11.62
N THR A 115 -2.31 7.75 -12.52
CA THR A 115 -2.91 8.79 -13.35
C THR A 115 -3.66 9.81 -12.49
N ILE A 116 -4.53 9.35 -11.58
CA ILE A 116 -5.28 10.23 -10.67
C ILE A 116 -4.32 11.12 -9.88
N MET A 117 -3.30 10.54 -9.24
CA MET A 117 -2.35 11.31 -8.42
C MET A 117 -1.57 12.35 -9.23
N ARG A 118 -1.19 12.02 -10.45
CA ARG A 118 -0.50 12.96 -11.35
C ARG A 118 -1.40 14.11 -11.80
N TYR A 119 -2.65 13.84 -12.17
CA TYR A 119 -3.63 14.88 -12.51
C TYR A 119 -3.92 15.80 -11.33
N LEU A 120 -4.01 15.24 -10.13
CA LEU A 120 -4.20 16.01 -8.91
C LEU A 120 -2.95 16.78 -8.44
N GLY A 121 -1.78 16.48 -9.00
CA GLY A 121 -0.50 17.06 -8.59
C GLY A 121 -0.07 16.64 -7.17
N THR A 122 -0.54 15.46 -6.69
CA THR A 122 -0.24 14.98 -5.33
C THR A 122 0.90 13.98 -5.29
N CYS A 123 1.28 13.39 -6.43
CA CYS A 123 2.45 12.53 -6.59
C CYS A 123 2.84 12.48 -8.07
N ASP A 124 4.13 12.41 -8.38
CA ASP A 124 4.64 12.24 -9.75
C ASP A 124 4.44 10.81 -10.28
N GLY A 125 4.23 9.86 -9.38
CA GLY A 125 4.01 8.45 -9.68
C GLY A 125 5.23 7.73 -10.25
N ASN A 126 6.44 8.23 -9.98
CA ASN A 126 7.68 7.62 -10.47
C ASN A 126 8.08 6.42 -9.59
N MET A 127 7.85 5.21 -10.10
CA MET A 127 8.18 3.99 -9.39
C MET A 127 9.69 3.72 -9.33
N GLN A 128 10.45 4.19 -10.34
CA GLN A 128 11.90 3.96 -10.39
C GLN A 128 12.62 4.80 -9.32
N GLU A 129 12.11 5.99 -9.06
CA GLU A 129 12.63 6.87 -7.99
C GLU A 129 11.99 6.59 -6.62
N GLY A 130 11.06 5.64 -6.57
CA GLY A 130 10.36 5.27 -5.32
C GLY A 130 9.31 6.27 -4.86
N SER A 131 8.85 7.19 -5.72
CA SER A 131 7.74 8.10 -5.40
C SER A 131 6.39 7.37 -5.31
N LEU A 132 6.28 6.24 -6.02
CA LEU A 132 5.16 5.31 -5.92
C LEU A 132 5.70 3.91 -5.65
N ARG A 133 5.28 3.31 -4.56
CA ARG A 133 5.61 1.94 -4.15
C ARG A 133 4.32 1.17 -3.91
N ALA A 134 4.36 -0.14 -4.03
CA ALA A 134 3.24 -0.97 -3.66
C ALA A 134 3.74 -2.27 -3.02
N ASP A 135 3.05 -2.69 -1.98
CA ASP A 135 3.13 -4.03 -1.43
C ASP A 135 1.91 -4.83 -1.89
N VAL A 136 2.10 -6.08 -2.22
CA VAL A 136 1.05 -6.92 -2.77
C VAL A 136 0.69 -8.02 -1.78
N ASN A 137 -0.60 -8.13 -1.44
CA ASN A 137 -1.12 -9.22 -0.62
C ASN A 137 -1.86 -10.22 -1.51
N VAL A 138 -1.41 -11.48 -1.51
CA VAL A 138 -1.99 -12.55 -2.33
C VAL A 138 -2.53 -13.66 -1.44
N SER A 139 -3.74 -14.10 -1.74
CA SER A 139 -4.33 -15.35 -1.22
C SER A 139 -5.15 -16.01 -2.31
N VAL A 140 -5.31 -17.32 -2.23
CA VAL A 140 -6.15 -18.11 -3.14
C VAL A 140 -7.27 -18.81 -2.37
N ARG A 141 -8.37 -19.07 -3.06
CA ARG A 141 -9.51 -19.83 -2.54
C ARG A 141 -10.19 -20.58 -3.68
N GLN A 142 -10.96 -21.60 -3.36
CA GLN A 142 -11.78 -22.29 -4.37
C GLN A 142 -12.84 -21.34 -4.95
N VAL A 143 -13.18 -21.57 -6.20
CA VAL A 143 -14.26 -20.81 -6.86
C VAL A 143 -15.58 -21.08 -6.13
N GLY A 144 -16.28 -20.00 -5.76
CA GLY A 144 -17.53 -20.09 -4.97
C GLY A 144 -17.35 -19.88 -3.47
N ASP A 145 -16.15 -20.02 -2.93
CA ASP A 145 -15.89 -19.75 -1.52
C ASP A 145 -16.03 -18.26 -1.21
N LYS A 146 -16.69 -17.94 -0.08
CA LYS A 146 -16.83 -16.59 0.42
C LYS A 146 -15.63 -16.15 1.28
N LYS A 147 -15.01 -17.10 1.99
CA LYS A 147 -13.90 -16.84 2.89
C LYS A 147 -12.58 -16.76 2.11
N PHE A 148 -11.82 -15.71 2.34
CA PHE A 148 -10.47 -15.60 1.77
C PHE A 148 -9.53 -16.65 2.38
N GLY A 149 -8.57 -17.10 1.56
CA GLY A 149 -7.47 -17.92 2.02
C GLY A 149 -6.45 -17.14 2.86
N THR A 150 -5.44 -17.84 3.34
CA THR A 150 -4.31 -17.22 4.06
C THR A 150 -3.49 -16.37 3.11
N ARG A 151 -3.29 -15.11 3.45
CA ARG A 151 -2.55 -14.16 2.61
C ARG A 151 -1.05 -14.22 2.88
N CYS A 152 -0.26 -14.03 1.83
CA CYS A 152 1.16 -13.70 1.90
C CYS A 152 1.35 -12.27 1.36
N GLU A 153 2.16 -11.48 2.05
CA GLU A 153 2.59 -10.17 1.60
C GLU A 153 3.84 -10.31 0.73
N ILE A 154 3.87 -9.66 -0.45
CA ILE A 154 5.03 -9.71 -1.33
C ILE A 154 5.62 -8.32 -1.44
N LYS A 155 6.91 -8.22 -1.12
CA LYS A 155 7.72 -7.00 -1.20
C LYS A 155 8.71 -7.05 -2.37
N ASN A 156 9.37 -5.91 -2.63
CA ASN A 156 10.35 -5.74 -3.71
C ASN A 156 9.76 -5.83 -5.13
N VAL A 157 8.56 -5.31 -5.31
CA VAL A 157 7.86 -5.26 -6.60
C VAL A 157 7.93 -3.85 -7.19
N ASN A 158 9.10 -3.47 -7.67
CA ASN A 158 9.45 -2.09 -8.06
C ASN A 158 8.91 -1.65 -9.42
N SER A 159 8.06 -2.45 -10.06
CA SER A 159 7.37 -2.11 -11.30
C SER A 159 6.07 -2.87 -11.41
N ILE A 160 5.15 -2.34 -12.21
CA ILE A 160 3.85 -3.00 -12.47
C ILE A 160 4.07 -4.41 -13.07
N LYS A 161 5.06 -4.56 -13.95
CA LYS A 161 5.41 -5.86 -14.51
C LYS A 161 5.84 -6.86 -13.42
N PHE A 162 6.70 -6.44 -12.51
CA PHE A 162 7.13 -7.31 -11.41
C PHE A 162 5.99 -7.62 -10.42
N MET A 163 5.04 -6.70 -10.23
CA MET A 163 3.83 -6.99 -9.45
C MET A 163 3.02 -8.11 -10.10
N GLN A 164 2.77 -8.03 -11.42
CA GLN A 164 2.02 -9.05 -12.13
C GLN A 164 2.71 -10.43 -12.04
N MET A 165 4.01 -10.49 -12.30
CA MET A 165 4.79 -11.72 -12.22
C MET A 165 4.81 -12.30 -10.81
N ALA A 166 4.95 -11.46 -9.79
CA ALA A 166 4.95 -11.87 -8.40
C ALA A 166 3.59 -12.44 -7.96
N ILE A 167 2.50 -11.81 -8.39
CA ILE A 167 1.14 -12.28 -8.11
C ILE A 167 0.88 -13.65 -8.76
N GLU A 168 1.25 -13.79 -10.04
CA GLU A 168 1.08 -15.04 -10.77
C GLU A 168 1.88 -16.18 -10.13
N TYR A 169 3.16 -15.94 -9.86
CA TYR A 169 4.00 -16.92 -9.19
C TYR A 169 3.44 -17.33 -7.82
N GLU A 170 3.10 -16.37 -6.98
CA GLU A 170 2.63 -16.62 -5.62
C GLU A 170 1.28 -17.32 -5.62
N ALA A 171 0.36 -16.95 -6.50
CA ALA A 171 -0.93 -17.62 -6.62
C ALA A 171 -0.75 -19.08 -7.03
N ASN A 172 0.09 -19.38 -8.01
CA ASN A 172 0.39 -20.74 -8.44
C ASN A 172 1.04 -21.56 -7.31
N ARG A 173 2.04 -20.98 -6.61
CA ARG A 173 2.68 -21.62 -5.46
C ARG A 173 1.66 -21.99 -4.37
N GLN A 174 0.71 -21.08 -4.07
CA GLN A 174 -0.31 -21.36 -3.06
C GLN A 174 -1.28 -22.46 -3.52
N VAL A 175 -1.66 -22.46 -4.79
CA VAL A 175 -2.51 -23.53 -5.36
C VAL A 175 -1.80 -24.89 -5.25
N GLU A 176 -0.55 -24.99 -5.70
CA GLU A 176 0.24 -26.22 -5.63
C GLU A 176 0.33 -26.76 -4.20
N LEU A 177 0.63 -25.91 -3.22
CA LEU A 177 0.69 -26.33 -1.81
C LEU A 177 -0.65 -26.83 -1.29
N LEU A 178 -1.75 -26.16 -1.66
CA LEU A 178 -3.09 -26.58 -1.24
C LEU A 178 -3.51 -27.90 -1.89
N ASP A 179 -3.18 -28.11 -3.17
CA ASP A 179 -3.45 -29.36 -3.90
C ASP A 179 -2.64 -30.54 -3.32
N GLU A 180 -1.46 -30.28 -2.79
CA GLU A 180 -0.65 -31.24 -2.02
C GLU A 180 -1.17 -31.48 -0.58
N GLY A 181 -2.25 -30.83 -0.18
CA GLY A 181 -2.81 -30.93 1.18
C GLY A 181 -2.02 -30.16 2.25
N LYS A 182 -1.10 -29.32 1.84
CA LYS A 182 -0.31 -28.44 2.73
C LYS A 182 -1.10 -27.18 3.10
N LYS A 183 -0.69 -26.53 4.18
CA LYS A 183 -1.27 -25.24 4.60
C LYS A 183 -0.41 -24.08 4.12
N ILE A 184 -1.08 -22.99 3.79
CA ILE A 184 -0.40 -21.71 3.56
C ILE A 184 -0.15 -21.03 4.91
N GLU A 185 1.09 -20.63 5.14
CA GLU A 185 1.45 -19.83 6.29
C GLU A 185 1.40 -18.36 5.95
N GLN A 186 0.91 -17.53 6.88
CA GLN A 186 0.92 -16.09 6.71
C GLN A 186 2.35 -15.59 6.92
N GLU A 187 2.95 -15.06 5.86
CA GLU A 187 4.35 -14.61 5.88
C GLU A 187 4.56 -13.41 4.96
N THR A 188 5.67 -12.70 5.16
CA THR A 188 6.18 -11.73 4.19
C THR A 188 7.20 -12.43 3.29
N ARG A 189 7.05 -12.26 2.00
CA ARG A 189 7.89 -12.84 0.95
C ARG A 189 8.56 -11.74 0.12
N LEU A 190 9.75 -11.99 -0.37
CA LEU A 190 10.49 -11.12 -1.27
C LEU A 190 10.37 -11.66 -2.70
N PHE A 191 10.04 -10.82 -3.66
CA PHE A 191 10.11 -11.19 -5.07
C PHE A 191 11.55 -11.08 -5.58
N ASP A 192 12.12 -12.19 -6.06
CA ASP A 192 13.42 -12.23 -6.72
C ASP A 192 13.23 -11.99 -8.22
N THR A 193 13.60 -10.81 -8.68
CA THR A 193 13.41 -10.37 -10.07
C THR A 193 14.32 -11.09 -11.07
N LYS A 194 15.39 -11.76 -10.60
CA LYS A 194 16.31 -12.53 -11.48
C LYS A 194 15.79 -13.94 -11.72
N LYS A 195 15.21 -14.55 -10.68
CA LYS A 195 14.67 -15.90 -10.73
C LYS A 195 13.18 -15.94 -11.05
N ASN A 196 12.48 -14.80 -10.94
CA ASN A 196 11.04 -14.67 -11.07
C ASN A 196 10.26 -15.54 -10.07
N GLU A 197 10.72 -15.61 -8.83
CA GLU A 197 10.13 -16.40 -7.77
C GLU A 197 9.95 -15.57 -6.49
N THR A 198 9.05 -15.97 -5.61
CA THR A 198 8.96 -15.41 -4.26
C THR A 198 9.73 -16.30 -3.28
N ARG A 199 10.43 -15.70 -2.33
CA ARG A 199 11.09 -16.41 -1.23
C ARG A 199 10.67 -15.84 0.11
N SER A 200 10.56 -16.69 1.14
CA SER A 200 10.26 -16.26 2.49
C SER A 200 11.31 -15.29 3.01
N MET A 201 10.88 -14.21 3.62
CA MET A 201 11.78 -13.26 4.31
C MET A 201 11.81 -13.50 5.81
N ARG A 202 10.65 -13.84 6.40
CA ARG A 202 10.48 -14.00 7.85
C ARG A 202 9.35 -14.98 8.13
N SER A 203 9.51 -15.75 9.20
CA SER A 203 8.45 -16.60 9.73
C SER A 203 7.48 -15.79 10.62
N LYS A 204 6.34 -16.41 10.99
CA LYS A 204 5.27 -15.84 11.83
C LYS A 204 5.67 -15.24 13.17
N GLU A 205 6.83 -15.56 13.68
CA GLU A 205 7.30 -15.13 15.00
C GLU A 205 7.61 -13.64 15.10
N ASP A 206 7.67 -12.95 13.94
CA ASP A 206 8.01 -11.54 13.82
C ASP A 206 6.80 -10.63 13.52
N ALA A 207 5.56 -11.05 13.82
CA ALA A 207 4.41 -10.15 13.74
C ALA A 207 4.56 -9.08 14.84
N HIS A 208 5.11 -7.93 14.46
CA HIS A 208 5.30 -6.83 15.39
C HIS A 208 3.95 -6.30 15.87
N ASP A 209 3.72 -6.35 17.18
CA ASP A 209 2.72 -5.53 17.84
C ASP A 209 3.26 -4.09 17.87
N TYR A 210 2.78 -3.25 16.94
CA TYR A 210 3.23 -1.86 16.83
C TYR A 210 2.76 -0.97 17.98
N ARG A 211 1.91 -1.44 18.87
CA ARG A 211 1.42 -0.71 20.05
C ARG A 211 1.04 0.72 19.73
N TYR A 212 0.16 0.88 18.74
CA TYR A 212 -0.33 2.19 18.33
C TYR A 212 -0.92 2.96 19.49
N PHE A 213 -0.53 4.21 19.63
CA PHE A 213 -1.18 5.17 20.51
C PHE A 213 -1.12 6.57 19.90
N PRO A 214 -2.09 7.48 20.23
CA PRO A 214 -2.07 8.85 19.74
C PRO A 214 -0.75 9.55 20.06
N ASP A 215 -0.18 10.24 19.08
CA ASP A 215 1.04 11.01 19.30
C ASP A 215 0.77 12.15 20.27
N PRO A 216 1.51 12.27 21.39
CA PRO A 216 1.23 13.28 22.41
C PRO A 216 1.59 14.70 21.97
N ASP A 217 2.45 14.85 20.95
CA ASP A 217 2.90 16.14 20.45
C ASP A 217 2.03 16.66 19.30
N LEU A 218 1.11 15.86 18.78
CA LEU A 218 0.22 16.21 17.68
C LEU A 218 -1.23 16.22 18.14
N LEU A 219 -1.84 17.40 18.10
CA LEU A 219 -3.27 17.55 18.39
C LEU A 219 -4.12 16.86 17.32
N PRO A 220 -5.32 16.35 17.66
CA PRO A 220 -6.27 15.86 16.68
C PRO A 220 -6.52 16.90 15.58
N LEU A 221 -6.40 16.47 14.33
CA LEU A 221 -6.61 17.31 13.17
C LEU A 221 -8.11 17.46 12.90
N LYS A 222 -8.59 18.68 12.97
CA LYS A 222 -9.96 19.06 12.59
C LYS A 222 -9.96 19.65 11.18
N ILE A 223 -10.74 19.07 10.29
CA ILE A 223 -10.89 19.51 8.91
C ILE A 223 -12.28 20.10 8.74
N GLU A 224 -12.32 21.40 8.45
CA GLU A 224 -13.59 22.09 8.22
C GLU A 224 -14.22 21.66 6.91
N GLN A 225 -15.55 21.51 6.89
CA GLN A 225 -16.29 21.15 5.68
C GLN A 225 -16.03 22.14 4.53
N LYS A 226 -15.92 23.43 4.85
CA LYS A 226 -15.60 24.46 3.87
C LYS A 226 -14.31 24.17 3.10
N LEU A 227 -13.25 23.72 3.79
CA LEU A 227 -11.98 23.37 3.13
C LEU A 227 -12.19 22.19 2.18
N ILE A 228 -12.97 21.18 2.57
CA ILE A 228 -13.28 20.03 1.72
C ILE A 228 -14.03 20.49 0.47
N ASP A 229 -15.03 21.33 0.62
CA ASP A 229 -15.86 21.83 -0.47
C ASP A 229 -15.06 22.71 -1.43
N ASP A 230 -14.19 23.58 -0.91
CA ASP A 230 -13.33 24.43 -1.71
C ASP A 230 -12.30 23.60 -2.51
N LEU A 231 -11.70 22.59 -1.87
CA LEU A 231 -10.79 21.67 -2.56
C LEU A 231 -11.53 20.87 -3.64
N LYS A 232 -12.73 20.39 -3.36
CA LYS A 232 -13.55 19.65 -4.34
C LYS A 232 -13.85 20.49 -5.58
N LYS A 233 -14.17 21.77 -5.41
CA LYS A 233 -14.42 22.72 -6.53
C LYS A 233 -13.15 23.00 -7.34
N SER A 234 -11.98 22.91 -6.71
CA SER A 234 -10.69 23.21 -7.33
C SER A 234 -10.03 21.98 -7.97
N LEU A 235 -10.66 20.81 -7.92
CA LEU A 235 -10.11 19.62 -8.58
C LEU A 235 -10.11 19.81 -10.09
N PRO A 236 -9.06 19.40 -10.79
CA PRO A 236 -9.10 19.28 -12.24
C PRO A 236 -10.08 18.19 -12.65
N GLU A 237 -10.59 18.27 -13.86
CA GLU A 237 -11.31 17.17 -14.47
C GLU A 237 -10.38 15.94 -14.57
N LEU A 238 -10.85 14.82 -14.07
CA LEU A 238 -10.11 13.57 -14.15
C LEU A 238 -10.36 12.90 -15.51
N PRO A 239 -9.44 12.02 -15.99
CA PRO A 239 -9.55 11.40 -17.32
C PRO A 239 -10.79 10.55 -17.55
N ASP A 240 -11.54 10.25 -16.51
CA ASP A 240 -12.72 9.36 -16.55
C ASP A 240 -14.05 10.12 -16.65
N ASN A 241 -14.01 11.45 -16.65
CA ASN A 241 -15.19 12.32 -16.70
C ASN A 241 -15.50 12.78 -18.12
#